data_91c52f3a23680e19b2fcd10276c1d243
#
_entry.id   91c52f3a23680e19b2fcd10276c1d243
#
_cell.length_a   1.000
_cell.length_b   1.000
_cell.length_c   1.000
_cell.angle_alpha   90.00
_cell.angle_beta   90.00
_cell.angle_gamma   90.00
#
_symmetry.space_group_name_H-M   'P 1'
#
loop_
_entity.id
_entity.type
_entity.pdbx_description
1 polymer ?
#
loop_
_entity_poly.entity_id
_entity_poly.type
_entity_poly.pdbx_seq_one_letter_code
_entity_poly.pdbx_strand_id
1 'polypeptide(L)'
;MQNYKYILAICLVCWYNITWSQITIQNIEIVRDAYGVPHIFGETDAEVAYGLAWAHAEDDFKTIQLAYMAGNGLLSKHKGIKAAPIDFLSQVIESQKTSDSLYNTLHPDFRKVLDGYTEGINRYAELHPNEVLEKELFPITPEKIVAYTFFQLFVSNQADDLMIAIVNDEVPVYKPVTNEDTKGSNTFAFNSVKTGEQATYLAINTHQPLDGPTSWYEAHLISKEGTNILGATFAGAPCILTGVNEYLGWSHTVNYPDKADVYSLEMHPQKKQVYVVDGKEYKLKKKKAQFYIKVLGIPVRLSKTYYTSIYGPTLKNKSGYFSVRTPTLFNIKAMEQWWRMNKAQSFTEFYNILKMNALPSYNIGYADKNDTIFYISNGRIPKRSEQYDWTKVVPGNTLKTLWTEYYQTEELPQVINPKSGFVYNANHSPFKSTSQNENPQAEAFSKTMNYELYDNNRSTRLLQLIEENSIIDYITFKKIKYDRTLPTPLAYNFVDFNALFDMKPEDYPDIEKLLTRIQLWDRTADAYSMGAGAYAVFYYIIGEYYDQLGPSKKFDPHF
;
A
#
# COMPACT_ATOMS: atom_id res chain seq x y z
N MET A 1 -6.19 -77.61 -28.19
CA MET A 1 -6.01 -77.25 -26.77
C MET A 1 -5.27 -75.93 -26.72
N GLN A 2 -6.03 -74.87 -26.55
CA GLN A 2 -5.50 -73.49 -26.53
C GLN A 2 -5.29 -73.07 -25.07
N ASN A 3 -4.03 -72.70 -24.74
CA ASN A 3 -3.66 -72.14 -23.46
C ASN A 3 -3.94 -70.64 -23.50
N TYR A 4 -4.92 -70.17 -22.74
CA TYR A 4 -5.14 -68.75 -22.45
C TYR A 4 -4.25 -68.34 -21.26
N LYS A 5 -3.22 -67.55 -21.54
CA LYS A 5 -2.43 -66.84 -20.53
C LYS A 5 -3.20 -65.56 -20.14
N TYR A 6 -3.72 -65.53 -18.91
CA TYR A 6 -4.22 -64.29 -18.34
C TYR A 6 -3.05 -63.40 -17.95
N ILE A 7 -2.90 -62.30 -18.66
CA ILE A 7 -2.03 -61.20 -18.26
C ILE A 7 -2.83 -60.38 -17.27
N LEU A 8 -2.48 -60.48 -15.99
CA LEU A 8 -2.98 -59.62 -14.96
C LEU A 8 -2.26 -58.28 -15.07
N ALA A 9 -2.88 -57.30 -15.71
CA ALA A 9 -2.38 -55.91 -15.69
C ALA A 9 -2.68 -55.34 -14.31
N ILE A 10 -1.68 -55.30 -13.43
CA ILE A 10 -1.72 -54.53 -12.19
C ILE A 10 -1.60 -53.08 -12.58
N CYS A 11 -2.72 -52.39 -12.71
CA CYS A 11 -2.75 -50.93 -12.72
C CYS A 11 -2.33 -50.45 -11.33
N LEU A 12 -1.05 -50.14 -11.18
CA LEU A 12 -0.54 -49.31 -10.11
C LEU A 12 -1.11 -47.89 -10.33
N VAL A 13 -2.29 -47.66 -9.78
CA VAL A 13 -2.78 -46.29 -9.57
C VAL A 13 -1.88 -45.70 -8.51
N CYS A 14 -0.85 -44.96 -8.94
CA CYS A 14 -0.15 -44.04 -8.09
C CYS A 14 -1.17 -42.98 -7.64
N TRP A 15 -1.79 -43.25 -6.52
CA TRP A 15 -2.45 -42.19 -5.76
C TRP A 15 -1.33 -41.24 -5.32
N TYR A 16 -1.11 -40.19 -6.09
CA TYR A 16 -0.48 -39.01 -5.54
C TYR A 16 -1.45 -38.55 -4.44
N ASN A 17 -1.13 -38.92 -3.21
CA ASN A 17 -1.65 -38.23 -2.04
C ASN A 17 -1.08 -36.82 -2.14
N ILE A 18 -1.81 -35.94 -2.83
CA ILE A 18 -1.71 -34.51 -2.58
C ILE A 18 -2.20 -34.42 -1.13
N THR A 19 -1.26 -34.44 -0.20
CA THR A 19 -1.53 -34.08 1.19
C THR A 19 -1.80 -32.59 1.17
N TRP A 20 -3.05 -32.24 0.91
CA TRP A 20 -3.57 -30.96 1.34
C TRP A 20 -3.29 -30.95 2.85
N SER A 21 -2.64 -29.90 3.32
CA SER A 21 -2.52 -29.68 4.75
C SER A 21 -3.94 -29.60 5.30
N GLN A 22 -4.44 -30.70 5.83
CA GLN A 22 -5.79 -30.75 6.35
C GLN A 22 -5.78 -29.89 7.62
N ILE A 23 -6.47 -28.76 7.58
CA ILE A 23 -6.60 -27.88 8.74
C ILE A 23 -7.32 -28.65 9.84
N THR A 24 -6.67 -28.73 10.99
CA THR A 24 -7.25 -29.39 12.17
C THR A 24 -7.92 -28.33 13.03
N ILE A 25 -9.20 -28.08 12.77
CA ILE A 25 -9.98 -27.01 13.43
C ILE A 25 -9.91 -27.11 14.96
N GLN A 26 -9.81 -28.33 15.50
CA GLN A 26 -9.68 -28.57 16.95
C GLN A 26 -8.39 -28.01 17.58
N ASN A 27 -7.38 -27.72 16.78
CA ASN A 27 -6.13 -27.11 17.22
C ASN A 27 -6.19 -25.59 17.24
N ILE A 28 -7.27 -24.99 16.72
CA ILE A 28 -7.38 -23.54 16.61
C ILE A 28 -8.15 -23.00 17.81
N GLU A 29 -7.51 -22.11 18.56
CA GLU A 29 -8.13 -21.38 19.65
C GLU A 29 -8.14 -19.88 19.34
N ILE A 30 -9.27 -19.23 19.50
CA ILE A 30 -9.45 -17.79 19.35
C ILE A 30 -9.92 -17.22 20.67
N VAL A 31 -9.07 -16.40 21.29
CA VAL A 31 -9.38 -15.71 22.54
C VAL A 31 -9.43 -14.21 22.28
N ARG A 32 -10.48 -13.55 22.71
CA ARG A 32 -10.58 -12.08 22.58
C ARG A 32 -10.23 -11.42 23.91
N ASP A 33 -9.40 -10.39 23.85
CA ASP A 33 -9.06 -9.58 25.01
C ASP A 33 -10.18 -8.61 25.40
N ALA A 34 -9.94 -7.76 26.41
CA ALA A 34 -10.91 -6.77 26.87
C ALA A 34 -11.28 -5.69 25.82
N TYR A 35 -10.49 -5.55 24.77
CA TYR A 35 -10.71 -4.64 23.65
C TYR A 35 -11.34 -5.31 22.43
N GLY A 36 -11.53 -6.64 22.50
CA GLY A 36 -12.05 -7.43 21.41
C GLY A 36 -10.99 -7.91 20.41
N VAL A 37 -9.70 -7.61 20.63
CA VAL A 37 -8.61 -8.05 19.76
C VAL A 37 -8.49 -9.58 19.83
N PRO A 38 -8.54 -10.31 18.69
CA PRO A 38 -8.40 -11.76 18.69
C PRO A 38 -6.94 -12.18 18.84
N HIS A 39 -6.68 -13.07 19.78
CA HIS A 39 -5.46 -13.83 19.94
C HIS A 39 -5.72 -15.23 19.38
N ILE A 40 -5.00 -15.61 18.34
CA ILE A 40 -5.26 -16.80 17.55
C ILE A 40 -4.10 -17.77 17.71
N PHE A 41 -4.38 -18.94 18.24
CA PHE A 41 -3.41 -19.99 18.51
C PHE A 41 -3.64 -21.17 17.57
N GLY A 42 -2.57 -21.76 17.04
CA GLY A 42 -2.59 -22.96 16.22
C GLY A 42 -1.26 -23.71 16.25
N GLU A 43 -1.26 -24.94 15.75
CA GLU A 43 -0.03 -25.74 15.60
C GLU A 43 0.79 -25.23 14.41
N THR A 44 0.11 -24.82 13.32
CA THR A 44 0.71 -24.40 12.06
C THR A 44 0.33 -22.96 11.70
N ASP A 45 1.11 -22.33 10.85
CA ASP A 45 0.78 -21.01 10.27
C ASP A 45 -0.53 -21.05 9.48
N ALA A 46 -0.83 -22.18 8.84
CA ALA A 46 -2.07 -22.38 8.08
C ALA A 46 -3.31 -22.40 9.00
N GLU A 47 -3.22 -23.06 10.16
CA GLU A 47 -4.29 -23.08 11.17
C GLU A 47 -4.52 -21.67 11.75
N VAL A 48 -3.45 -20.94 12.02
CA VAL A 48 -3.55 -19.54 12.51
C VAL A 48 -4.15 -18.64 11.45
N ALA A 49 -3.80 -18.83 10.18
CA ALA A 49 -4.41 -18.08 9.06
C ALA A 49 -5.91 -18.40 8.90
N TYR A 50 -6.33 -19.65 9.11
CA TYR A 50 -7.75 -20.04 9.18
C TYR A 50 -8.46 -19.26 10.31
N GLY A 51 -7.87 -19.26 11.51
CA GLY A 51 -8.42 -18.53 12.66
C GLY A 51 -8.52 -17.02 12.42
N LEU A 52 -7.53 -16.43 11.75
CA LEU A 52 -7.55 -15.01 11.36
C LEU A 52 -8.70 -14.73 10.38
N ALA A 53 -8.87 -15.57 9.36
CA ALA A 53 -9.95 -15.44 8.39
C ALA A 53 -11.33 -15.52 9.08
N TRP A 54 -11.48 -16.47 10.00
CA TRP A 54 -12.69 -16.64 10.79
C TRP A 54 -12.99 -15.43 11.67
N ALA A 55 -12.05 -15.03 12.53
CA ALA A 55 -12.23 -13.92 13.46
C ALA A 55 -12.53 -12.59 12.74
N HIS A 56 -11.82 -12.34 11.63
CA HIS A 56 -12.06 -11.14 10.83
C HIS A 56 -13.43 -11.19 10.12
N ALA A 57 -13.87 -12.37 9.67
CA ALA A 57 -15.20 -12.52 9.09
C ALA A 57 -16.32 -12.33 10.14
N GLU A 58 -16.14 -12.81 11.39
CA GLU A 58 -17.08 -12.51 12.48
C GLU A 58 -17.27 -11.01 12.69
N ASP A 59 -16.19 -10.22 12.55
CA ASP A 59 -16.22 -8.78 12.81
C ASP A 59 -16.65 -7.96 11.59
N ASP A 60 -16.17 -8.31 10.37
CA ASP A 60 -16.48 -7.54 9.15
C ASP A 60 -16.38 -8.36 7.86
N PHE A 61 -17.20 -9.39 7.74
CA PHE A 61 -17.28 -10.21 6.53
C PHE A 61 -17.64 -9.43 5.27
N LYS A 62 -18.44 -8.37 5.44
CA LYS A 62 -18.86 -7.51 4.34
C LYS A 62 -17.69 -6.83 3.67
N THR A 63 -16.78 -6.23 4.44
CA THR A 63 -15.61 -5.53 3.89
C THR A 63 -14.65 -6.48 3.21
N ILE A 64 -14.42 -7.68 3.77
CA ILE A 64 -13.61 -8.73 3.13
C ILE A 64 -14.17 -9.09 1.75
N GLN A 65 -15.48 -9.31 1.64
CA GLN A 65 -16.12 -9.63 0.37
C GLN A 65 -16.01 -8.49 -0.65
N LEU A 66 -16.22 -7.23 -0.22
CA LEU A 66 -16.08 -6.06 -1.09
C LEU A 66 -14.65 -5.92 -1.61
N ALA A 67 -13.66 -6.16 -0.75
CA ALA A 67 -12.24 -6.17 -1.10
C ALA A 67 -11.94 -7.20 -2.19
N TYR A 68 -12.36 -8.44 -1.99
CA TYR A 68 -12.15 -9.50 -2.97
C TYR A 68 -12.94 -9.28 -4.26
N MET A 69 -14.17 -8.76 -4.19
CA MET A 69 -14.92 -8.39 -5.39
C MET A 69 -14.18 -7.34 -6.23
N ALA A 70 -13.54 -6.35 -5.60
CA ALA A 70 -12.76 -5.32 -6.30
C ALA A 70 -11.58 -5.94 -7.08
N GLY A 71 -10.76 -6.76 -6.41
CA GLY A 71 -9.60 -7.42 -7.03
C GLY A 71 -9.96 -8.43 -8.13
N ASN A 72 -11.17 -9.00 -8.05
CA ASN A 72 -11.65 -10.04 -8.97
C ASN A 72 -12.65 -9.54 -10.02
N GLY A 73 -12.87 -8.21 -10.10
CA GLY A 73 -13.72 -7.60 -11.13
C GLY A 73 -15.21 -7.90 -10.99
N LEU A 74 -15.71 -8.07 -9.77
CA LEU A 74 -17.11 -8.40 -9.44
C LEU A 74 -17.83 -7.29 -8.66
N LEU A 75 -17.14 -6.20 -8.29
CA LEU A 75 -17.68 -5.18 -7.39
C LEU A 75 -18.92 -4.47 -7.99
N SER A 76 -18.94 -4.25 -9.30
CA SER A 76 -20.05 -3.59 -9.98
C SER A 76 -21.35 -4.41 -9.97
N LYS A 77 -21.28 -5.73 -9.83
CA LYS A 77 -22.46 -6.56 -9.62
C LYS A 77 -23.22 -6.21 -8.33
N HIS A 78 -22.45 -5.81 -7.30
CA HIS A 78 -23.00 -5.45 -6.00
C HIS A 78 -23.27 -3.95 -5.87
N LYS A 79 -22.28 -3.10 -6.22
CA LYS A 79 -22.33 -1.62 -6.04
C LYS A 79 -22.86 -0.86 -7.26
N GLY A 80 -23.15 -1.55 -8.37
CA GLY A 80 -23.70 -0.95 -9.58
C GLY A 80 -22.66 -0.18 -10.41
N ILE A 81 -23.17 0.73 -11.26
CA ILE A 81 -22.35 1.43 -12.28
C ILE A 81 -21.18 2.24 -11.70
N LYS A 82 -21.30 2.75 -10.49
CA LYS A 82 -20.24 3.53 -9.83
C LYS A 82 -18.98 2.70 -9.56
N ALA A 83 -19.11 1.38 -9.41
CA ALA A 83 -17.99 0.46 -9.22
C ALA A 83 -17.44 -0.12 -10.54
N ALA A 84 -18.07 0.14 -11.67
CA ALA A 84 -17.63 -0.37 -12.97
C ALA A 84 -16.19 0.05 -13.35
N PRO A 85 -15.70 1.26 -13.02
CA PRO A 85 -14.29 1.62 -13.24
C PRO A 85 -13.32 0.73 -12.49
N ILE A 86 -13.65 0.29 -11.27
CA ILE A 86 -12.82 -0.61 -10.45
C ILE A 86 -12.72 -1.99 -11.11
N ASP A 87 -13.84 -2.57 -11.53
CA ASP A 87 -13.87 -3.85 -12.24
C ASP A 87 -13.15 -3.77 -13.60
N PHE A 88 -13.30 -2.63 -14.30
CA PHE A 88 -12.56 -2.39 -15.54
C PHE A 88 -11.05 -2.39 -15.29
N LEU A 89 -10.60 -1.65 -14.28
CA LEU A 89 -9.20 -1.55 -13.91
C LEU A 89 -8.61 -2.92 -13.55
N SER A 90 -9.27 -3.68 -12.68
CA SER A 90 -8.85 -5.04 -12.29
C SER A 90 -8.64 -5.97 -13.51
N GLN A 91 -9.53 -5.87 -14.51
CA GLN A 91 -9.42 -6.67 -15.73
C GLN A 91 -8.36 -6.14 -16.71
N VAL A 92 -8.15 -4.82 -16.78
CA VAL A 92 -7.12 -4.21 -17.64
C VAL A 92 -5.72 -4.59 -17.18
N ILE A 93 -5.49 -4.63 -15.87
CA ILE A 93 -4.21 -5.08 -15.30
C ILE A 93 -4.12 -6.60 -15.20
N GLU A 94 -5.19 -7.33 -15.59
CA GLU A 94 -5.26 -8.79 -15.58
C GLU A 94 -4.94 -9.42 -14.22
N SER A 95 -5.47 -8.83 -13.12
CA SER A 95 -5.12 -9.22 -11.75
C SER A 95 -5.30 -10.72 -11.49
N GLN A 96 -6.46 -11.30 -11.81
CA GLN A 96 -6.71 -12.73 -11.65
C GLN A 96 -5.78 -13.58 -12.52
N LYS A 97 -5.64 -13.24 -13.79
CA LYS A 97 -4.78 -13.99 -14.71
C LYS A 97 -3.30 -13.95 -14.31
N THR A 98 -2.84 -12.81 -13.80
CA THR A 98 -1.46 -12.65 -13.28
C THR A 98 -1.27 -13.53 -12.05
N SER A 99 -2.23 -13.50 -11.13
CA SER A 99 -2.25 -14.38 -9.97
C SER A 99 -2.17 -15.85 -10.37
N ASP A 100 -3.08 -16.33 -11.23
CA ASP A 100 -3.13 -17.73 -11.68
C ASP A 100 -1.79 -18.16 -12.31
N SER A 101 -1.20 -17.30 -13.15
CA SER A 101 0.01 -17.63 -13.88
C SER A 101 1.28 -17.66 -13.01
N LEU A 102 1.32 -16.85 -11.95
CA LEU A 102 2.48 -16.70 -11.06
C LEU A 102 2.33 -17.44 -9.73
N TYR A 103 1.13 -17.95 -9.39
CA TYR A 103 0.82 -18.55 -8.09
C TYR A 103 1.87 -19.58 -7.64
N ASN A 104 2.29 -20.46 -8.54
CA ASN A 104 3.29 -21.50 -8.26
C ASN A 104 4.70 -20.95 -8.01
N THR A 105 4.95 -19.65 -8.20
CA THR A 105 6.23 -19.00 -7.84
C THR A 105 6.28 -18.59 -6.36
N LEU A 106 5.14 -18.62 -5.66
CA LEU A 106 5.07 -18.41 -4.22
C LEU A 106 5.71 -19.58 -3.47
N HIS A 107 6.29 -19.30 -2.32
CA HIS A 107 6.88 -20.32 -1.47
C HIS A 107 5.82 -21.37 -1.05
N PRO A 108 6.14 -22.68 -1.05
CA PRO A 108 5.18 -23.72 -0.69
C PRO A 108 4.52 -23.52 0.67
N ASP A 109 5.27 -23.08 1.68
CA ASP A 109 4.72 -22.87 3.03
C ASP A 109 3.78 -21.65 3.06
N PHE A 110 4.09 -20.59 2.31
CA PHE A 110 3.16 -19.47 2.20
C PHE A 110 1.87 -19.86 1.45
N ARG A 111 1.96 -20.77 0.49
CA ARG A 111 0.74 -21.30 -0.16
C ARG A 111 -0.15 -22.07 0.84
N LYS A 112 0.43 -22.81 1.79
CA LYS A 112 -0.35 -23.43 2.90
C LYS A 112 -1.06 -22.39 3.77
N VAL A 113 -0.41 -21.25 4.03
CA VAL A 113 -1.05 -20.13 4.75
C VAL A 113 -2.25 -19.59 3.98
N LEU A 114 -2.10 -19.42 2.66
CA LEU A 114 -3.21 -19.01 1.79
C LEU A 114 -4.34 -20.06 1.76
N ASP A 115 -4.00 -21.34 1.73
CA ASP A 115 -4.97 -22.45 1.78
C ASP A 115 -5.75 -22.41 3.10
N GLY A 116 -5.06 -22.27 4.24
CA GLY A 116 -5.70 -22.15 5.55
C GLY A 116 -6.64 -20.95 5.66
N TYR A 117 -6.18 -19.79 5.24
CA TYR A 117 -7.00 -18.57 5.22
C TYR A 117 -8.24 -18.75 4.33
N THR A 118 -8.06 -19.32 3.15
CA THR A 118 -9.13 -19.61 2.19
C THR A 118 -10.18 -20.56 2.77
N GLU A 119 -9.75 -21.61 3.45
CA GLU A 119 -10.65 -22.57 4.10
C GLU A 119 -11.47 -21.89 5.21
N GLY A 120 -10.83 -21.06 6.06
CA GLY A 120 -11.51 -20.32 7.11
C GLY A 120 -12.61 -19.39 6.60
N ILE A 121 -12.30 -18.58 5.56
CA ILE A 121 -13.28 -17.66 4.98
C ILE A 121 -14.45 -18.38 4.27
N ASN A 122 -14.16 -19.49 3.57
CA ASN A 122 -15.19 -20.29 2.91
C ASN A 122 -16.07 -20.99 3.94
N ARG A 123 -15.49 -21.51 5.01
CA ARG A 123 -16.25 -22.14 6.10
C ARG A 123 -17.18 -21.15 6.79
N TYR A 124 -16.72 -19.92 7.01
CA TYR A 124 -17.58 -18.86 7.54
C TYR A 124 -18.76 -18.59 6.59
N ALA A 125 -18.50 -18.45 5.30
CA ALA A 125 -19.53 -18.22 4.29
C ALA A 125 -20.57 -19.34 4.22
N GLU A 126 -20.14 -20.60 4.35
CA GLU A 126 -21.04 -21.77 4.38
C GLU A 126 -22.00 -21.75 5.56
N LEU A 127 -21.52 -21.34 6.74
CA LEU A 127 -22.32 -21.29 7.96
C LEU A 127 -23.17 -20.02 8.06
N HIS A 128 -22.81 -18.97 7.32
CA HIS A 128 -23.51 -17.68 7.30
C HIS A 128 -23.98 -17.30 5.88
N PRO A 129 -24.79 -18.15 5.19
CA PRO A 129 -25.15 -17.93 3.79
C PRO A 129 -25.96 -16.64 3.54
N ASN A 130 -26.62 -16.12 4.58
CA ASN A 130 -27.36 -14.86 4.50
C ASN A 130 -26.47 -13.62 4.47
N GLU A 131 -25.21 -13.74 4.87
CA GLU A 131 -24.22 -12.66 4.84
C GLU A 131 -23.42 -12.63 3.53
N VAL A 132 -23.59 -13.64 2.67
CA VAL A 132 -22.92 -13.70 1.37
C VAL A 132 -23.52 -12.68 0.41
N LEU A 133 -22.71 -11.68 0.01
CA LEU A 133 -23.13 -10.58 -0.86
C LEU A 133 -23.21 -10.99 -2.34
N GLU A 134 -22.27 -11.81 -2.80
CA GLU A 134 -22.18 -12.27 -4.20
C GLU A 134 -21.75 -13.74 -4.25
N LYS A 135 -22.66 -14.61 -4.69
CA LYS A 135 -22.39 -16.06 -4.73
C LYS A 135 -21.28 -16.47 -5.68
N GLU A 136 -21.07 -15.73 -6.78
CA GLU A 136 -20.01 -16.03 -7.75
C GLU A 136 -18.60 -15.78 -7.19
N LEU A 137 -18.49 -15.01 -6.10
CA LEU A 137 -17.23 -14.82 -5.41
C LEU A 137 -16.74 -16.14 -4.77
N PHE A 138 -17.67 -16.96 -4.29
CA PHE A 138 -17.38 -18.19 -3.55
C PHE A 138 -17.41 -19.45 -4.44
N PRO A 139 -16.57 -20.45 -4.12
CA PRO A 139 -15.57 -20.41 -3.07
C PRO A 139 -14.46 -19.40 -3.38
N ILE A 140 -13.97 -18.74 -2.34
CA ILE A 140 -12.70 -18.01 -2.45
C ILE A 140 -11.60 -19.03 -2.71
N THR A 141 -10.67 -18.70 -3.61
CA THR A 141 -9.46 -19.48 -3.84
C THR A 141 -8.22 -18.68 -3.45
N PRO A 142 -7.10 -19.32 -3.16
CA PRO A 142 -5.85 -18.62 -2.89
C PRO A 142 -5.47 -17.58 -3.96
N GLU A 143 -5.71 -17.93 -5.24
CA GLU A 143 -5.42 -17.02 -6.35
C GLU A 143 -6.31 -15.77 -6.34
N LYS A 144 -7.56 -15.87 -5.86
CA LYS A 144 -8.45 -14.71 -5.69
C LYS A 144 -7.94 -13.74 -4.61
N ILE A 145 -7.33 -14.26 -3.52
CA ILE A 145 -6.70 -13.47 -2.48
C ILE A 145 -5.48 -12.74 -3.06
N VAL A 146 -4.63 -13.46 -3.78
CA VAL A 146 -3.43 -12.90 -4.44
C VAL A 146 -3.83 -11.85 -5.48
N ALA A 147 -4.88 -12.08 -6.27
CA ALA A 147 -5.39 -11.14 -7.25
C ALA A 147 -5.87 -9.83 -6.60
N TYR A 148 -6.54 -9.93 -5.43
CA TYR A 148 -6.92 -8.74 -4.66
C TYR A 148 -5.71 -7.97 -4.14
N THR A 149 -4.74 -8.65 -3.54
CA THR A 149 -3.50 -8.00 -3.07
C THR A 149 -2.76 -7.30 -4.21
N PHE A 150 -2.64 -7.96 -5.36
CA PHE A 150 -2.03 -7.40 -6.56
C PHE A 150 -2.76 -6.12 -7.01
N PHE A 151 -4.08 -6.16 -7.06
CA PHE A 151 -4.92 -5.01 -7.39
C PHE A 151 -4.75 -3.86 -6.39
N GLN A 152 -4.82 -4.17 -5.08
CA GLN A 152 -4.67 -3.19 -4.01
C GLN A 152 -3.32 -2.47 -4.08
N LEU A 153 -2.23 -3.21 -4.30
CA LEU A 153 -0.89 -2.64 -4.42
C LEU A 153 -0.72 -1.83 -5.71
N PHE A 154 -1.42 -2.18 -6.79
CA PHE A 154 -1.45 -1.37 -8.01
C PHE A 154 -2.08 0.01 -7.75
N VAL A 155 -3.23 0.04 -7.07
CA VAL A 155 -3.91 1.29 -6.68
C VAL A 155 -3.05 2.09 -5.69
N SER A 156 -2.44 1.44 -4.71
CA SER A 156 -1.57 2.11 -3.73
C SER A 156 -0.34 2.81 -4.34
N ASN A 157 0.01 2.51 -5.59
CA ASN A 157 1.10 3.16 -6.33
C ASN A 157 0.60 4.24 -7.32
N GLN A 158 -0.68 4.63 -7.24
CA GLN A 158 -1.29 5.67 -8.09
C GLN A 158 -1.25 5.40 -9.59
N ALA A 159 -0.99 4.17 -9.98
CA ALA A 159 -1.01 3.78 -11.38
C ALA A 159 -2.44 3.77 -11.96
N ASP A 160 -3.46 3.69 -11.12
CA ASP A 160 -4.87 3.85 -11.46
C ASP A 160 -5.21 5.27 -11.90
N ASP A 161 -4.67 6.31 -11.25
CA ASP A 161 -4.88 7.71 -11.64
C ASP A 161 -4.37 7.99 -13.05
N LEU A 162 -3.21 7.43 -13.41
CA LEU A 162 -2.68 7.51 -14.77
C LEU A 162 -3.61 6.85 -15.80
N MET A 163 -4.18 5.69 -15.45
CA MET A 163 -5.15 5.02 -16.33
C MET A 163 -6.47 5.77 -16.43
N ILE A 164 -6.95 6.35 -15.34
CA ILE A 164 -8.17 7.16 -15.29
C ILE A 164 -7.99 8.41 -16.17
N ALA A 165 -6.86 9.09 -16.08
CA ALA A 165 -6.54 10.23 -16.93
C ALA A 165 -6.62 9.87 -18.44
N ILE A 166 -6.02 8.72 -18.82
CA ILE A 166 -6.12 8.25 -20.22
C ILE A 166 -7.58 7.99 -20.62
N VAL A 167 -8.39 7.39 -19.74
CA VAL A 167 -9.82 7.11 -20.02
C VAL A 167 -10.63 8.39 -20.18
N ASN A 168 -10.25 9.45 -19.48
CA ASN A 168 -10.91 10.77 -19.50
C ASN A 168 -10.42 11.67 -20.64
N ASP A 169 -9.63 11.15 -21.58
CA ASP A 169 -9.01 11.93 -22.67
C ASP A 169 -8.02 13.01 -22.19
N GLU A 170 -7.49 12.87 -20.98
CA GLU A 170 -6.45 13.72 -20.43
C GLU A 170 -5.05 13.19 -20.81
N VAL A 171 -4.06 14.07 -20.81
CA VAL A 171 -2.65 13.66 -20.89
C VAL A 171 -2.22 13.26 -19.49
N PRO A 172 -1.90 11.97 -19.25
CA PRO A 172 -1.49 11.54 -17.93
C PRO A 172 -0.13 12.14 -17.58
N VAL A 173 -0.06 12.75 -16.42
CA VAL A 173 1.18 13.28 -15.83
C VAL A 173 1.28 12.67 -14.44
N TYR A 174 2.45 12.17 -14.07
CA TYR A 174 2.70 11.79 -12.68
C TYR A 174 2.50 13.03 -11.82
N LYS A 175 1.56 12.95 -10.91
CA LYS A 175 1.37 13.98 -9.90
C LYS A 175 1.88 13.40 -8.60
N PRO A 176 2.82 14.06 -7.91
CA PRO A 176 3.05 13.75 -6.50
C PRO A 176 1.69 13.73 -5.81
N VAL A 177 1.48 12.80 -4.89
CA VAL A 177 0.19 12.67 -4.19
C VAL A 177 -0.15 13.98 -3.51
N THR A 178 -1.09 14.68 -4.08
CA THR A 178 -1.80 15.74 -3.38
C THR A 178 -3.06 15.08 -2.84
N ASN A 179 -3.04 14.66 -1.59
CA ASN A 179 -4.18 13.96 -1.03
C ASN A 179 -5.18 14.93 -0.44
N GLU A 180 -6.34 14.99 -1.05
CA GLU A 180 -7.59 15.38 -0.38
C GLU A 180 -8.02 14.31 0.65
N ASP A 181 -7.51 13.07 0.50
CA ASP A 181 -7.72 11.99 1.44
C ASP A 181 -6.66 12.04 2.55
N THR A 182 -7.10 11.97 3.78
CA THR A 182 -6.35 11.97 5.05
C THR A 182 -5.37 10.78 5.21
N LYS A 183 -4.73 10.34 4.14
CA LYS A 183 -3.77 9.24 4.18
C LYS A 183 -2.41 9.76 4.60
N GLY A 184 -2.10 9.59 5.84
CA GLY A 184 -0.78 9.88 6.37
C GLY A 184 -0.32 8.73 7.26
N SER A 185 0.86 8.87 7.83
CA SER A 185 1.37 7.94 8.84
C SER A 185 2.54 8.58 9.56
N ASN A 186 2.80 8.14 10.78
CA ASN A 186 4.00 8.50 11.50
C ASN A 186 4.70 7.21 11.95
N THR A 187 6.00 7.15 11.81
CA THR A 187 6.86 6.16 12.46
C THR A 187 8.08 6.84 13.02
N PHE A 188 8.50 6.45 14.19
CA PHE A 188 9.78 6.86 14.75
C PHE A 188 10.29 5.78 15.69
N ALA A 189 11.60 5.63 15.74
CA ALA A 189 12.26 4.67 16.60
C ALA A 189 13.44 5.32 17.32
N PHE A 190 13.63 4.92 18.57
CA PHE A 190 14.72 5.37 19.46
C PHE A 190 15.46 4.16 19.99
N ASN A 191 16.78 4.20 19.95
CA ASN A 191 17.63 3.21 20.62
C ASN A 191 18.14 3.71 21.98
N SER A 192 18.97 2.91 22.66
CA SER A 192 19.49 3.19 24.01
C SER A 192 20.21 4.55 24.13
N VAL A 193 20.82 5.04 23.06
CA VAL A 193 21.48 6.36 23.04
C VAL A 193 20.46 7.48 23.29
N LYS A 194 19.27 7.36 22.73
CA LYS A 194 18.21 8.38 22.84
C LYS A 194 17.24 8.10 23.99
N THR A 195 17.01 6.83 24.35
CA THR A 195 16.13 6.46 25.47
C THR A 195 16.80 6.65 26.83
N GLY A 196 18.14 6.58 26.89
CA GLY A 196 18.89 6.61 28.15
C GLY A 196 18.76 5.34 28.99
N GLU A 197 18.16 4.28 28.45
CA GLU A 197 17.96 3.00 29.08
C GLU A 197 18.23 1.85 28.09
N GLN A 198 18.34 0.61 28.58
CA GLN A 198 18.54 -0.56 27.69
C GLN A 198 17.23 -1.00 27.04
N ALA A 199 16.60 -0.08 26.29
CA ALA A 199 15.35 -0.33 25.60
C ALA A 199 15.29 0.45 24.29
N THR A 200 14.70 -0.15 23.28
CA THR A 200 14.30 0.53 22.03
C THR A 200 12.82 0.82 22.06
N TYR A 201 12.42 1.96 21.50
CA TYR A 201 11.01 2.32 21.32
C TYR A 201 10.70 2.45 19.85
N LEU A 202 9.55 1.91 19.44
CA LEU A 202 9.02 2.06 18.08
C LEU A 202 7.58 2.58 18.13
N ALA A 203 7.32 3.68 17.45
CA ALA A 203 5.96 4.14 17.20
C ALA A 203 5.43 3.58 15.88
N ILE A 204 4.31 2.88 15.97
CA ILE A 204 3.51 2.41 14.83
C ILE A 204 2.23 3.26 14.82
N ASN A 205 2.14 4.20 13.88
CA ASN A 205 1.00 5.12 13.79
C ASN A 205 0.61 5.36 12.34
N THR A 206 -0.09 4.42 11.77
CA THR A 206 -0.54 4.43 10.38
C THR A 206 -1.94 5.02 10.30
N HIS A 207 -2.11 6.08 9.48
CA HIS A 207 -3.39 6.75 9.29
C HIS A 207 -4.10 6.12 8.08
N GLN A 208 -5.10 5.30 8.36
CA GLN A 208 -5.96 4.66 7.36
C GLN A 208 -7.43 4.98 7.68
N PRO A 209 -8.34 4.85 6.70
CA PRO A 209 -9.76 4.97 6.97
C PRO A 209 -10.22 4.03 8.10
N LEU A 210 -11.19 4.47 8.88
CA LEU A 210 -11.74 3.68 9.98
C LEU A 210 -12.67 2.56 9.50
N ASP A 211 -13.09 2.60 8.22
CA ASP A 211 -13.92 1.60 7.57
C ASP A 211 -13.43 1.32 6.14
N GLY A 212 -13.90 0.23 5.55
CA GLY A 212 -13.57 -0.17 4.18
C GLY A 212 -12.30 -1.02 4.05
N PRO A 213 -11.88 -1.35 2.81
CA PRO A 213 -10.87 -2.39 2.55
C PRO A 213 -9.47 -2.11 3.09
N THR A 214 -9.17 -0.87 3.44
CA THR A 214 -7.87 -0.45 4.01
C THR A 214 -7.97 -0.04 5.46
N SER A 215 -9.10 -0.27 6.14
CA SER A 215 -9.19 -0.16 7.60
C SER A 215 -8.31 -1.23 8.26
N TRP A 216 -7.73 -0.87 9.40
CA TRP A 216 -6.88 -1.79 10.14
C TRP A 216 -7.73 -2.76 10.99
N TYR A 217 -7.38 -4.04 10.91
CA TYR A 217 -7.85 -5.09 11.79
C TYR A 217 -6.67 -5.57 12.64
N GLU A 218 -6.76 -5.41 13.95
CA GLU A 218 -5.73 -5.81 14.90
C GLU A 218 -5.91 -7.28 15.30
N ALA A 219 -4.82 -8.05 15.31
CA ALA A 219 -4.83 -9.45 15.70
C ALA A 219 -3.45 -9.88 16.24
N HIS A 220 -3.46 -10.90 17.09
CA HIS A 220 -2.27 -11.59 17.57
C HIS A 220 -2.27 -13.02 17.05
N LEU A 221 -1.22 -13.38 16.30
CA LEU A 221 -1.09 -14.68 15.62
C LEU A 221 0.03 -15.49 16.28
N ILE A 222 -0.29 -16.69 16.75
CA ILE A 222 0.67 -17.58 17.45
C ILE A 222 0.61 -18.99 16.86
N SER A 223 1.71 -19.46 16.24
CA SER A 223 1.87 -20.84 15.78
C SER A 223 3.13 -21.48 16.35
N LYS A 224 3.16 -22.82 16.39
CA LYS A 224 4.39 -23.57 16.74
C LYS A 224 5.42 -23.59 15.60
N GLU A 225 5.08 -23.10 14.42
CA GLU A 225 6.00 -22.93 13.29
C GLU A 225 6.83 -21.63 13.37
N GLY A 226 6.73 -20.90 14.49
CA GLY A 226 7.56 -19.72 14.80
C GLY A 226 6.90 -18.38 14.49
N THR A 227 5.61 -18.33 14.19
CA THR A 227 4.83 -17.10 14.18
C THR A 227 4.42 -16.75 15.61
N ASN A 228 4.76 -15.54 16.07
CA ASN A 228 4.26 -14.94 17.30
C ASN A 228 4.26 -13.42 17.08
N ILE A 229 3.21 -12.87 16.49
CA ILE A 229 3.15 -11.49 16.01
C ILE A 229 1.85 -10.82 16.40
N LEU A 230 1.93 -9.70 17.11
CA LEU A 230 0.81 -8.78 17.37
C LEU A 230 0.91 -7.59 16.42
N GLY A 231 -0.18 -7.23 15.78
CA GLY A 231 -0.19 -6.07 14.90
C GLY A 231 -1.48 -5.96 14.11
N ALA A 232 -1.39 -5.28 12.96
CA ALA A 232 -2.56 -4.97 12.17
C ALA A 232 -2.42 -5.46 10.73
N THR A 233 -3.57 -5.79 10.15
CA THR A 233 -3.71 -6.24 8.77
C THR A 233 -4.89 -5.55 8.08
N PHE A 234 -4.98 -5.65 6.75
CA PHE A 234 -6.14 -5.17 6.00
C PHE A 234 -7.17 -6.28 5.79
N ALA A 235 -8.40 -5.87 5.44
CA ALA A 235 -9.46 -6.81 5.14
C ALA A 235 -9.05 -7.83 4.08
N GLY A 236 -9.12 -9.11 4.42
CA GLY A 236 -8.79 -10.20 3.51
C GLY A 236 -7.30 -10.53 3.39
N ALA A 237 -6.41 -9.95 4.19
CA ALA A 237 -5.00 -10.31 4.19
C ALA A 237 -4.69 -11.45 5.18
N PRO A 238 -3.87 -12.45 4.78
CA PRO A 238 -3.66 -13.68 5.56
C PRO A 238 -2.54 -13.59 6.60
N CYS A 239 -1.94 -12.42 6.81
CA CYS A 239 -0.83 -12.19 7.77
C CYS A 239 -0.82 -10.74 8.26
N ILE A 240 -0.03 -10.46 9.27
CA ILE A 240 0.17 -9.10 9.80
C ILE A 240 1.04 -8.27 8.85
N LEU A 241 0.61 -7.05 8.55
CA LEU A 241 1.31 -6.14 7.64
C LEU A 241 2.22 -5.16 8.38
N THR A 242 1.87 -4.80 9.61
CA THR A 242 2.67 -3.96 10.51
C THR A 242 2.46 -4.42 11.94
N GLY A 243 3.52 -4.53 12.72
CA GLY A 243 3.38 -5.08 14.07
C GLY A 243 4.70 -5.34 14.78
N VAL A 244 4.63 -6.11 15.85
CA VAL A 244 5.74 -6.44 16.75
C VAL A 244 5.66 -7.91 17.15
N ASN A 245 6.81 -8.58 17.12
CA ASN A 245 7.01 -9.89 17.70
C ASN A 245 7.97 -9.81 18.93
N GLU A 246 8.38 -10.94 19.49
CA GLU A 246 9.26 -10.98 20.69
C GLU A 246 10.66 -10.40 20.45
N TYR A 247 11.05 -10.16 19.21
CA TYR A 247 12.40 -9.78 18.80
C TYR A 247 12.49 -8.37 18.25
N LEU A 248 11.50 -7.97 17.45
CA LEU A 248 11.53 -6.77 16.64
C LEU A 248 10.12 -6.28 16.30
N GLY A 249 10.05 -5.05 15.81
CA GLY A 249 8.84 -4.50 15.25
C GLY A 249 9.13 -3.61 14.04
N TRP A 250 8.11 -3.43 13.19
CA TRP A 250 8.19 -2.50 12.06
C TRP A 250 6.88 -1.76 11.82
N SER A 251 7.03 -0.58 11.26
CA SER A 251 5.91 0.28 10.85
C SER A 251 6.08 0.70 9.40
N HIS A 252 4.97 0.91 8.73
CA HIS A 252 4.94 1.47 7.38
C HIS A 252 4.41 2.90 7.38
N THR A 253 5.03 3.76 6.55
CA THR A 253 4.44 5.03 6.13
C THR A 253 4.40 5.09 4.60
N VAL A 254 3.46 5.83 4.03
CA VAL A 254 3.41 6.02 2.57
C VAL A 254 4.63 6.82 2.11
N ASN A 255 5.22 6.41 1.00
CA ASN A 255 6.30 7.11 0.31
C ASN A 255 5.93 7.37 -1.16
N TYR A 256 6.57 8.36 -1.76
CA TYR A 256 6.19 8.91 -3.06
C TYR A 256 7.27 8.85 -4.16
N PRO A 257 8.24 7.92 -4.16
CA PRO A 257 9.12 7.79 -5.32
C PRO A 257 8.29 7.44 -6.55
N ASP A 258 8.67 7.99 -7.69
CA ASP A 258 7.99 7.70 -8.96
C ASP A 258 8.23 6.25 -9.40
N LYS A 259 7.15 5.50 -9.57
CA LYS A 259 7.16 4.06 -9.86
C LYS A 259 6.25 3.66 -11.04
N ALA A 260 5.57 4.63 -11.65
CA ALA A 260 4.61 4.32 -12.69
C ALA A 260 4.80 5.23 -13.91
N ASP A 261 4.97 4.64 -15.07
CA ASP A 261 5.28 5.33 -16.31
C ASP A 261 4.20 5.15 -17.35
N VAL A 262 4.01 6.20 -18.16
CA VAL A 262 3.10 6.19 -19.30
C VAL A 262 3.87 6.37 -20.61
N TYR A 263 3.59 5.48 -21.55
CA TYR A 263 4.24 5.41 -22.85
C TYR A 263 3.27 5.79 -23.95
N SER A 264 3.60 6.78 -24.77
CA SER A 264 2.85 7.09 -25.99
C SER A 264 3.35 6.21 -27.13
N LEU A 265 2.48 5.35 -27.68
CA LEU A 265 2.85 4.42 -28.75
C LEU A 265 2.81 5.10 -30.12
N GLU A 266 3.87 4.92 -30.91
CA GLU A 266 3.92 5.31 -32.30
C GLU A 266 3.21 4.28 -33.17
N MET A 267 1.99 4.59 -33.61
CA MET A 267 1.18 3.66 -34.41
C MET A 267 1.59 3.67 -35.86
N HIS A 268 1.64 2.47 -36.47
CA HIS A 268 1.93 2.34 -37.90
C HIS A 268 0.84 3.02 -38.73
N PRO A 269 1.19 3.90 -39.70
CA PRO A 269 0.22 4.75 -40.41
C PRO A 269 -0.80 3.97 -41.24
N GLN A 270 -0.45 2.77 -41.73
CA GLN A 270 -1.31 1.97 -42.62
C GLN A 270 -1.82 0.66 -41.98
N LYS A 271 -1.18 0.14 -40.94
CA LYS A 271 -1.54 -1.15 -40.35
C LYS A 271 -2.28 -0.94 -39.03
N LYS A 272 -3.54 -1.40 -38.97
CA LYS A 272 -4.35 -1.31 -37.76
C LYS A 272 -3.75 -2.13 -36.61
N GLN A 273 -3.71 -1.53 -35.41
CA GLN A 273 -3.24 -2.17 -34.18
C GLN A 273 -1.76 -2.64 -34.25
N VAL A 274 -0.97 -2.01 -35.10
CA VAL A 274 0.48 -2.19 -35.20
C VAL A 274 1.14 -0.90 -34.74
N TYR A 275 2.15 -1.01 -33.88
CA TYR A 275 2.99 0.10 -33.42
C TYR A 275 4.46 -0.22 -33.72
N VAL A 276 5.30 0.81 -33.74
CA VAL A 276 6.71 0.71 -34.13
C VAL A 276 7.60 0.99 -32.92
N VAL A 277 8.61 0.17 -32.71
CA VAL A 277 9.65 0.36 -31.70
C VAL A 277 11.01 0.12 -32.34
N ASP A 278 11.88 1.12 -32.33
CA ASP A 278 13.20 1.09 -32.99
C ASP A 278 13.15 0.52 -34.43
N GLY A 279 12.14 0.96 -35.19
CA GLY A 279 11.90 0.54 -36.58
C GLY A 279 11.30 -0.86 -36.75
N LYS A 280 11.03 -1.60 -35.66
CA LYS A 280 10.39 -2.92 -35.70
C LYS A 280 8.89 -2.80 -35.43
N GLU A 281 8.12 -3.59 -36.16
CA GLU A 281 6.66 -3.63 -36.00
C GLU A 281 6.25 -4.60 -34.88
N TYR A 282 5.36 -4.14 -34.03
CA TYR A 282 4.73 -4.92 -32.95
C TYR A 282 3.20 -4.81 -33.06
N LYS A 283 2.52 -5.89 -32.74
CA LYS A 283 1.04 -5.93 -32.79
C LYS A 283 0.46 -5.76 -31.39
N LEU A 284 -0.46 -4.82 -31.23
CA LEU A 284 -1.28 -4.71 -30.04
C LEU A 284 -2.19 -5.93 -29.91
N LYS A 285 -2.19 -6.55 -28.72
CA LYS A 285 -3.15 -7.62 -28.38
C LYS A 285 -4.44 -6.96 -27.89
N LYS A 286 -5.49 -6.98 -28.75
CA LYS A 286 -6.82 -6.44 -28.40
C LYS A 286 -7.54 -7.39 -27.44
N LYS A 287 -8.08 -6.85 -26.37
CA LYS A 287 -8.83 -7.57 -25.33
C LYS A 287 -10.12 -6.82 -24.99
N LYS A 288 -11.03 -7.49 -24.28
CA LYS A 288 -12.28 -6.92 -23.79
C LYS A 288 -12.40 -7.18 -22.29
N ALA A 289 -12.51 -6.11 -21.53
CA ALA A 289 -13.00 -6.20 -20.15
C ALA A 289 -14.51 -6.34 -20.19
N GLN A 290 -15.05 -7.22 -19.35
CA GLN A 290 -16.48 -7.52 -19.27
C GLN A 290 -16.90 -7.47 -17.79
N PHE A 291 -17.89 -6.67 -17.50
CA PHE A 291 -18.44 -6.54 -16.17
C PHE A 291 -19.96 -6.40 -16.22
N TYR A 292 -20.59 -6.67 -15.12
CA TYR A 292 -22.05 -6.66 -15.02
C TYR A 292 -22.47 -5.57 -14.04
N ILE A 293 -23.50 -4.83 -14.43
CA ILE A 293 -24.17 -3.86 -13.55
C ILE A 293 -25.63 -4.25 -13.40
N LYS A 294 -26.21 -3.96 -12.24
CA LYS A 294 -27.66 -4.10 -12.06
C LYS A 294 -28.35 -2.78 -12.47
N VAL A 295 -29.22 -2.87 -13.46
CA VAL A 295 -30.10 -1.77 -13.87
C VAL A 295 -31.53 -2.21 -13.56
N LEU A 296 -32.19 -1.51 -12.65
CA LEU A 296 -33.54 -1.86 -12.15
C LEU A 296 -33.62 -3.35 -11.69
N GLY A 297 -32.56 -3.85 -11.05
CA GLY A 297 -32.49 -5.25 -10.58
C GLY A 297 -32.09 -6.27 -11.65
N ILE A 298 -32.02 -5.90 -12.93
CA ILE A 298 -31.64 -6.76 -14.04
C ILE A 298 -30.14 -6.67 -14.29
N PRO A 299 -29.39 -7.80 -14.35
CA PRO A 299 -27.97 -7.79 -14.69
C PRO A 299 -27.77 -7.42 -16.17
N VAL A 300 -27.09 -6.30 -16.43
CA VAL A 300 -26.71 -5.86 -17.77
C VAL A 300 -25.20 -6.01 -17.94
N ARG A 301 -24.81 -6.71 -19.01
CA ARG A 301 -23.41 -6.92 -19.36
C ARG A 301 -22.86 -5.69 -20.10
N LEU A 302 -21.79 -5.12 -19.59
CA LEU A 302 -21.00 -4.08 -20.24
C LEU A 302 -19.68 -4.65 -20.74
N SER A 303 -19.13 -4.06 -21.79
CA SER A 303 -17.79 -4.40 -22.25
C SER A 303 -17.04 -3.17 -22.73
N LYS A 304 -15.75 -3.07 -22.36
CA LYS A 304 -14.86 -2.02 -22.83
C LYS A 304 -13.58 -2.64 -23.40
N THR A 305 -13.14 -2.15 -24.56
CA THR A 305 -11.91 -2.64 -25.20
C THR A 305 -10.69 -2.04 -24.52
N TYR A 306 -9.68 -2.86 -24.32
CA TYR A 306 -8.33 -2.46 -23.97
C TYR A 306 -7.31 -3.28 -24.80
N TYR A 307 -6.04 -2.95 -24.65
CA TYR A 307 -4.95 -3.59 -25.40
C TYR A 307 -3.80 -3.92 -24.45
N THR A 308 -2.85 -4.72 -24.94
CA THR A 308 -1.54 -4.90 -24.30
C THR A 308 -0.44 -4.72 -25.33
N SER A 309 0.62 -4.03 -24.91
CA SER A 309 1.87 -3.82 -25.65
C SER A 309 3.04 -4.47 -24.89
N ILE A 310 4.27 -4.30 -25.41
CA ILE A 310 5.48 -4.70 -24.66
C ILE A 310 5.71 -3.84 -23.42
N TYR A 311 5.14 -2.62 -23.39
CA TYR A 311 5.26 -1.71 -22.24
C TYR A 311 4.28 -2.05 -21.10
N GLY A 312 3.14 -2.67 -21.42
CA GLY A 312 2.13 -3.02 -20.40
C GLY A 312 0.68 -2.93 -20.90
N PRO A 313 -0.28 -2.89 -19.99
CA PRO A 313 -1.67 -2.57 -20.27
C PRO A 313 -1.76 -1.26 -21.06
N THR A 314 -2.59 -1.25 -22.10
CA THR A 314 -2.66 -0.15 -23.06
C THR A 314 -4.10 0.29 -23.27
N LEU A 315 -4.34 1.57 -23.14
CA LEU A 315 -5.62 2.21 -23.36
C LEU A 315 -5.55 3.14 -24.59
N LYS A 316 -6.68 3.37 -25.21
CA LYS A 316 -6.82 4.30 -26.32
C LYS A 316 -7.71 5.46 -25.93
N ASN A 317 -7.26 6.68 -26.18
CA ASN A 317 -8.06 7.89 -26.11
C ASN A 317 -8.03 8.67 -27.43
N LYS A 318 -8.52 9.93 -27.46
CA LYS A 318 -8.54 10.80 -28.65
C LYS A 318 -7.14 11.11 -29.17
N SER A 319 -6.13 11.19 -28.27
CA SER A 319 -4.75 11.55 -28.61
C SER A 319 -3.89 10.36 -29.06
N GLY A 320 -4.35 9.11 -28.87
CA GLY A 320 -3.59 7.94 -29.30
C GLY A 320 -3.71 6.71 -28.41
N TYR A 321 -2.66 5.91 -28.39
CA TYR A 321 -2.55 4.71 -27.57
C TYR A 321 -1.47 4.92 -26.50
N PHE A 322 -1.84 4.68 -25.25
CA PHE A 322 -0.97 4.87 -24.09
C PHE A 322 -0.87 3.59 -23.29
N SER A 323 0.35 3.17 -22.99
CA SER A 323 0.63 2.01 -22.13
C SER A 323 1.06 2.49 -20.76
N VAL A 324 0.60 1.80 -19.71
CA VAL A 324 1.01 2.07 -18.33
C VAL A 324 1.91 0.91 -17.85
N ARG A 325 3.01 1.26 -17.18
CA ARG A 325 3.94 0.30 -16.62
C ARG A 325 4.27 0.67 -15.18
N THR A 326 4.14 -0.28 -14.27
CA THR A 326 4.55 -0.16 -12.87
C THR A 326 5.16 -1.48 -12.41
N PRO A 327 6.11 -1.47 -11.46
CA PRO A 327 6.72 -2.70 -10.93
C PRO A 327 5.74 -3.71 -10.35
N THR A 328 4.61 -3.25 -9.83
CA THR A 328 3.54 -4.10 -9.29
C THR A 328 3.03 -5.12 -10.32
N LEU A 329 2.98 -4.76 -11.61
CA LEU A 329 2.49 -5.65 -12.67
C LEU A 329 3.31 -6.94 -12.86
N PHE A 330 4.47 -7.04 -12.23
CA PHE A 330 5.43 -8.13 -12.45
C PHE A 330 5.76 -8.92 -11.19
N ASN A 331 5.00 -8.73 -10.10
CA ASN A 331 5.32 -9.39 -8.83
C ASN A 331 4.05 -9.60 -7.97
N ILE A 332 3.89 -10.83 -7.48
CA ILE A 332 2.79 -11.20 -6.58
C ILE A 332 3.27 -11.55 -5.15
N LYS A 333 4.58 -11.40 -4.86
CA LYS A 333 5.21 -11.91 -3.63
C LYS A 333 5.14 -10.94 -2.44
N ALA A 334 4.45 -9.82 -2.55
CA ALA A 334 4.40 -8.84 -1.47
C ALA A 334 3.84 -9.42 -0.16
N MET A 335 2.76 -10.19 -0.24
CA MET A 335 2.15 -10.82 0.93
C MET A 335 3.04 -11.93 1.51
N GLU A 336 3.77 -12.68 0.66
CA GLU A 336 4.79 -13.63 1.09
C GLU A 336 5.93 -12.91 1.85
N GLN A 337 6.34 -11.73 1.38
CA GLN A 337 7.37 -10.93 2.05
C GLN A 337 6.89 -10.49 3.44
N TRP A 338 5.66 -9.98 3.59
CA TRP A 338 5.10 -9.65 4.89
C TRP A 338 5.00 -10.86 5.82
N TRP A 339 4.50 -12.00 5.33
CA TRP A 339 4.46 -13.23 6.13
C TRP A 339 5.84 -13.65 6.64
N ARG A 340 6.88 -13.55 5.82
CA ARG A 340 8.27 -13.80 6.26
C ARG A 340 8.73 -12.79 7.29
N MET A 341 8.37 -11.50 7.14
CA MET A 341 8.69 -10.45 8.13
C MET A 341 8.05 -10.75 9.49
N ASN A 342 6.86 -11.35 9.53
CA ASN A 342 6.21 -11.75 10.79
C ASN A 342 7.08 -12.70 11.64
N LYS A 343 7.94 -13.48 11.00
CA LYS A 343 8.75 -14.55 11.61
C LYS A 343 10.22 -14.15 11.84
N ALA A 344 10.63 -12.98 11.40
CA ALA A 344 12.01 -12.52 11.54
C ALA A 344 12.38 -12.33 13.03
N GLN A 345 13.57 -12.79 13.41
CA GLN A 345 14.06 -12.77 14.80
C GLN A 345 15.26 -11.83 15.00
N SER A 346 15.77 -11.25 13.94
CA SER A 346 16.94 -10.36 13.97
C SER A 346 16.88 -9.35 12.83
N PHE A 347 17.63 -8.24 12.96
CA PHE A 347 17.80 -7.27 11.89
C PHE A 347 18.36 -7.92 10.62
N THR A 348 19.33 -8.80 10.73
CA THR A 348 19.91 -9.50 9.57
C THR A 348 18.88 -10.31 8.81
N GLU A 349 18.02 -11.06 9.49
CA GLU A 349 16.93 -11.81 8.85
C GLU A 349 15.91 -10.87 8.22
N PHE A 350 15.46 -9.85 8.96
CA PHE A 350 14.52 -8.86 8.47
C PHE A 350 15.05 -8.16 7.21
N TYR A 351 16.30 -7.70 7.23
CA TYR A 351 16.94 -7.04 6.10
C TYR A 351 17.10 -7.97 4.88
N ASN A 352 17.43 -9.25 5.11
CA ASN A 352 17.48 -10.25 4.03
C ASN A 352 16.10 -10.51 3.42
N ILE A 353 15.03 -10.43 4.22
CA ILE A 353 13.67 -10.52 3.69
C ILE A 353 13.33 -9.29 2.84
N LEU A 354 13.78 -8.09 3.20
CA LEU A 354 13.60 -6.89 2.38
C LEU A 354 14.26 -7.03 1.01
N LYS A 355 15.35 -7.77 0.87
CA LYS A 355 16.01 -8.07 -0.43
C LYS A 355 15.16 -8.89 -1.40
N MET A 356 14.03 -9.47 -0.96
CA MET A 356 13.03 -10.01 -1.89
C MET A 356 12.52 -8.93 -2.83
N ASN A 357 12.59 -7.66 -2.43
CA ASN A 357 12.17 -6.50 -3.20
C ASN A 357 10.75 -6.69 -3.79
N ALA A 358 9.85 -7.26 -2.97
CA ALA A 358 8.50 -7.62 -3.40
C ALA A 358 7.47 -6.57 -3.01
N LEU A 359 7.72 -5.80 -1.95
CA LEU A 359 6.90 -4.65 -1.58
C LEU A 359 7.17 -3.49 -2.54
N PRO A 360 6.14 -3.03 -3.28
CA PRO A 360 6.35 -2.02 -4.33
C PRO A 360 6.60 -0.62 -3.80
N SER A 361 6.28 -0.36 -2.52
CA SER A 361 6.41 0.93 -1.85
C SER A 361 6.47 0.77 -0.34
N TYR A 362 6.28 1.89 0.35
CA TYR A 362 6.25 2.13 1.80
C TYR A 362 7.62 2.36 2.41
N ASN A 363 7.76 3.46 3.14
CA ASN A 363 8.82 3.61 4.10
C ASN A 363 8.68 2.54 5.19
N ILE A 364 9.80 2.13 5.77
CA ILE A 364 9.84 1.19 6.89
C ILE A 364 10.64 1.82 8.02
N GLY A 365 9.99 1.99 9.16
CA GLY A 365 10.65 2.23 10.45
C GLY A 365 10.73 0.91 11.21
N TYR A 366 11.87 0.62 11.84
CA TYR A 366 12.18 -0.65 12.50
C TYR A 366 12.89 -0.41 13.82
N ALA A 367 12.61 -1.25 14.81
CA ALA A 367 13.39 -1.38 16.03
C ALA A 367 13.44 -2.84 16.50
N ASP A 368 14.53 -3.25 17.19
CA ASP A 368 14.65 -4.57 17.78
C ASP A 368 15.19 -4.54 19.20
N LYS A 369 15.08 -5.69 19.90
CA LYS A 369 15.58 -5.87 21.29
C LYS A 369 17.10 -5.83 21.41
N ASN A 370 17.83 -5.86 20.30
CA ASN A 370 19.29 -5.79 20.24
C ASN A 370 19.81 -4.37 20.00
N ASP A 371 19.00 -3.37 20.30
CA ASP A 371 19.30 -1.94 20.19
C ASP A 371 19.49 -1.42 18.74
N THR A 372 18.96 -2.17 17.75
CA THR A 372 19.00 -1.74 16.36
C THR A 372 17.76 -0.94 16.01
N ILE A 373 17.96 0.26 15.46
CA ILE A 373 16.92 1.05 14.81
C ILE A 373 17.27 1.24 13.34
N PHE A 374 16.24 1.26 12.48
CA PHE A 374 16.46 1.34 11.05
C PHE A 374 15.31 2.09 10.36
N TYR A 375 15.67 2.83 9.31
CA TYR A 375 14.75 3.44 8.37
C TYR A 375 15.17 3.15 6.94
N ILE A 376 14.22 2.90 6.06
CA ILE A 376 14.41 2.80 4.61
C ILE A 376 13.20 3.35 3.87
N SER A 377 13.44 4.14 2.82
CA SER A 377 12.40 4.42 1.83
C SER A 377 12.35 3.25 0.85
N ASN A 378 11.65 2.19 1.28
CA ASN A 378 11.57 0.94 0.54
C ASN A 378 10.68 1.08 -0.69
N GLY A 379 10.99 0.32 -1.73
CA GLY A 379 10.17 0.19 -2.92
C GLY A 379 10.87 -0.55 -4.04
N ARG A 380 10.07 -1.17 -4.89
CA ARG A 380 10.57 -1.77 -6.14
C ARG A 380 10.69 -0.70 -7.21
N ILE A 381 11.79 0.08 -7.18
CA ILE A 381 11.98 1.27 -7.99
C ILE A 381 12.72 0.89 -9.28
N PRO A 382 12.20 1.23 -10.48
CA PRO A 382 12.82 0.89 -11.74
C PRO A 382 14.08 1.69 -12.02
N LYS A 383 15.11 1.05 -12.59
CA LYS A 383 16.29 1.73 -13.15
C LYS A 383 15.93 2.33 -14.49
N ARG A 384 15.95 3.65 -14.56
CA ARG A 384 15.50 4.43 -15.72
C ARG A 384 16.65 5.26 -16.30
N SER A 385 16.60 5.54 -17.60
CA SER A 385 17.56 6.44 -18.26
C SER A 385 17.30 7.90 -17.84
N GLU A 386 18.33 8.59 -17.43
CA GLU A 386 18.25 10.04 -17.07
C GLU A 386 18.06 10.97 -18.28
N GLN A 387 18.00 10.43 -19.50
CA GLN A 387 17.74 11.22 -20.72
C GLN A 387 16.27 11.60 -20.89
N TYR A 388 15.36 11.03 -20.07
CA TYR A 388 13.93 11.25 -20.16
C TYR A 388 13.38 11.84 -18.85
N ASP A 389 12.37 12.69 -18.98
CA ASP A 389 11.57 13.16 -17.85
C ASP A 389 10.44 12.17 -17.58
N TRP A 390 10.63 11.32 -16.56
CA TRP A 390 9.72 10.22 -16.23
C TRP A 390 8.44 10.68 -15.53
N THR A 391 8.39 11.94 -15.08
CA THR A 391 7.15 12.54 -14.57
C THR A 391 6.13 12.83 -15.67
N LYS A 392 6.52 12.68 -16.94
CA LYS A 392 5.71 12.91 -18.13
C LYS A 392 5.51 11.64 -18.94
N VAL A 393 4.65 11.72 -19.94
CA VAL A 393 4.52 10.66 -20.94
C VAL A 393 5.83 10.52 -21.72
N VAL A 394 6.41 9.32 -21.70
CA VAL A 394 7.66 9.02 -22.41
C VAL A 394 7.40 8.34 -23.76
N PRO A 395 8.36 8.40 -24.71
CA PRO A 395 8.21 7.73 -26.00
C PRO A 395 8.05 6.22 -25.84
N GLY A 396 7.01 5.65 -26.45
CA GLY A 396 6.75 4.22 -26.58
C GLY A 396 7.20 3.65 -27.94
N ASN A 397 8.18 4.28 -28.58
CA ASN A 397 8.74 3.89 -29.88
C ASN A 397 10.21 3.49 -29.81
N THR A 398 10.78 3.34 -28.61
CA THR A 398 12.16 2.91 -28.41
C THR A 398 12.29 2.02 -27.16
N LEU A 399 13.16 1.00 -27.24
CA LEU A 399 13.49 0.14 -26.11
C LEU A 399 14.30 0.85 -25.02
N LYS A 400 14.86 2.03 -25.29
CA LYS A 400 15.59 2.84 -24.29
C LYS A 400 14.70 3.29 -23.13
N THR A 401 13.39 3.40 -23.35
CA THR A 401 12.43 3.72 -22.31
C THR A 401 11.82 2.48 -21.64
N LEU A 402 12.04 1.29 -22.18
CA LEU A 402 11.51 0.05 -21.61
C LEU A 402 12.45 -0.46 -20.50
N TRP A 403 12.20 -0.03 -19.28
CA TRP A 403 12.96 -0.54 -18.13
C TRP A 403 12.54 -1.97 -17.76
N THR A 404 13.51 -2.78 -17.31
CA THR A 404 13.34 -4.17 -16.87
C THR A 404 14.10 -4.47 -15.58
N GLU A 405 14.94 -3.54 -15.13
CA GLU A 405 15.77 -3.65 -13.94
C GLU A 405 15.26 -2.75 -12.81
N TYR A 406 15.58 -3.13 -11.58
CA TYR A 406 15.17 -2.42 -10.37
C TYR A 406 16.39 -2.15 -9.49
N TYR A 407 16.32 -1.07 -8.71
CA TYR A 407 17.29 -0.83 -7.65
C TYR A 407 17.16 -1.91 -6.58
N GLN A 408 18.31 -2.33 -6.05
CA GLN A 408 18.37 -3.28 -4.94
C GLN A 408 18.11 -2.55 -3.63
N THR A 409 17.76 -3.28 -2.57
CA THR A 409 17.46 -2.71 -1.24
C THR A 409 18.60 -1.84 -0.72
N GLU A 410 19.85 -2.22 -0.98
CA GLU A 410 21.06 -1.49 -0.57
C GLU A 410 21.27 -0.18 -1.33
N GLU A 411 20.64 -0.04 -2.49
CA GLU A 411 20.74 1.16 -3.35
C GLU A 411 19.65 2.21 -3.00
N LEU A 412 18.77 1.93 -2.03
CA LEU A 412 17.68 2.81 -1.62
C LEU A 412 18.09 3.71 -0.45
N PRO A 413 17.49 4.91 -0.28
CA PRO A 413 17.76 5.78 0.86
C PRO A 413 17.40 5.06 2.17
N GLN A 414 18.39 4.92 3.07
CA GLN A 414 18.25 4.19 4.32
C GLN A 414 19.20 4.70 5.41
N VAL A 415 18.83 4.49 6.66
CA VAL A 415 19.61 4.85 7.86
C VAL A 415 19.61 3.65 8.81
N ILE A 416 20.78 3.21 9.24
CA ILE A 416 20.97 2.10 10.19
C ILE A 416 21.76 2.63 11.39
N ASN A 417 21.21 2.52 12.59
CA ASN A 417 21.84 2.87 13.86
C ASN A 417 22.59 4.22 13.82
N PRO A 418 21.90 5.34 13.54
CA PRO A 418 22.54 6.65 13.55
C PRO A 418 23.05 6.98 14.97
N LYS A 419 24.16 7.72 15.07
CA LYS A 419 24.76 8.11 16.36
C LYS A 419 23.83 8.99 17.21
N SER A 420 22.91 9.71 16.55
CA SER A 420 21.86 10.50 17.19
C SER A 420 20.81 9.65 17.93
N GLY A 421 20.80 8.36 17.68
CA GLY A 421 19.92 7.40 18.38
C GLY A 421 18.46 7.44 17.97
N PHE A 422 18.12 8.05 16.84
CA PHE A 422 16.73 8.08 16.35
C PHE A 422 16.61 7.98 14.82
N VAL A 423 15.51 7.42 14.37
CA VAL A 423 14.99 7.50 13.00
C VAL A 423 13.52 7.86 13.04
N TYR A 424 13.03 8.61 12.05
CA TYR A 424 11.63 9.00 11.98
C TYR A 424 11.15 9.21 10.55
N ASN A 425 9.86 9.07 10.33
CA ASN A 425 9.20 9.48 9.10
C ASN A 425 7.72 9.81 9.36
N ALA A 426 7.26 10.92 8.76
CA ALA A 426 5.87 11.37 8.76
C ALA A 426 5.40 11.68 7.34
N ASN A 427 5.72 10.80 6.37
CA ASN A 427 5.49 10.95 4.93
C ASN A 427 6.22 12.17 4.33
N HIS A 428 7.44 12.40 4.74
CA HIS A 428 8.32 13.46 4.25
C HIS A 428 9.57 12.84 3.63
N SER A 429 10.44 13.69 3.13
CA SER A 429 11.69 13.33 2.44
C SER A 429 12.48 12.22 3.15
N PRO A 430 12.90 11.16 2.44
CA PRO A 430 13.78 10.15 3.00
C PRO A 430 15.19 10.68 3.33
N PHE A 431 15.52 11.87 2.84
CA PHE A 431 16.78 12.58 3.11
C PHE A 431 16.74 13.42 4.39
N LYS A 432 15.68 13.24 5.20
CA LYS A 432 15.45 13.96 6.48
C LYS A 432 14.93 13.03 7.57
N SER A 433 15.33 11.76 7.57
CA SER A 433 14.80 10.71 8.43
C SER A 433 15.55 10.48 9.74
N THR A 434 16.57 11.28 10.01
CA THR A 434 17.37 11.30 11.26
C THR A 434 18.00 12.67 11.47
N SER A 435 19.04 12.78 12.32
CA SER A 435 19.84 14.01 12.50
C SER A 435 20.45 14.49 11.17
N GLN A 436 20.52 15.79 10.98
CA GLN A 436 20.91 16.43 9.72
C GLN A 436 22.18 15.87 9.09
N ASN A 437 23.21 15.60 9.90
CA ASN A 437 24.53 15.13 9.41
C ASN A 437 24.58 13.62 9.14
N GLU A 438 23.55 12.87 9.46
CA GLU A 438 23.48 11.40 9.34
C GLU A 438 22.47 10.96 8.27
N ASN A 439 21.78 11.91 7.65
CA ASN A 439 20.84 11.64 6.58
C ASN A 439 21.53 11.19 5.28
N PRO A 440 20.90 10.31 4.51
CA PRO A 440 21.30 10.05 3.13
C PRO A 440 21.35 11.35 2.34
N GLN A 441 22.36 11.52 1.47
CA GLN A 441 22.48 12.72 0.63
C GLN A 441 21.73 12.51 -0.67
N ALA A 442 20.81 13.42 -1.03
CA ALA A 442 19.94 13.29 -2.20
C ALA A 442 20.72 13.13 -3.51
N GLU A 443 21.89 13.76 -3.60
CA GLU A 443 22.77 13.76 -4.76
C GLU A 443 23.41 12.38 -5.04
N ALA A 444 23.39 11.48 -4.06
CA ALA A 444 23.88 10.10 -4.20
C ALA A 444 22.89 9.19 -4.93
N PHE A 445 21.66 9.65 -5.16
CA PHE A 445 20.58 8.86 -5.76
C PHE A 445 20.18 9.41 -7.11
N SER A 446 19.78 8.52 -8.02
CA SER A 446 19.33 8.94 -9.35
C SER A 446 18.09 9.82 -9.26
N LYS A 447 18.11 10.93 -10.01
CA LYS A 447 16.96 11.84 -10.12
C LYS A 447 15.71 11.17 -10.67
N THR A 448 15.88 10.04 -11.40
CA THR A 448 14.75 9.28 -11.97
C THR A 448 13.94 8.55 -10.90
N MET A 449 14.43 8.42 -9.67
CA MET A 449 13.66 7.91 -8.54
C MET A 449 12.60 8.91 -8.07
N ASN A 450 12.82 10.19 -8.32
CA ASN A 450 11.92 11.30 -8.02
C ASN A 450 11.37 11.25 -6.59
N TYR A 451 12.27 11.12 -5.60
CA TYR A 451 11.90 11.20 -4.19
C TYR A 451 11.46 12.61 -3.81
N GLU A 452 10.53 12.67 -2.87
CA GLU A 452 10.15 13.91 -2.20
C GLU A 452 11.35 14.56 -1.48
N LEU A 453 11.47 15.89 -1.56
CA LEU A 453 12.57 16.66 -0.94
C LEU A 453 12.11 17.59 0.19
N TYR A 454 10.83 17.53 0.56
CA TYR A 454 10.18 18.48 1.47
C TYR A 454 9.88 17.87 2.84
N ASP A 455 9.68 18.75 3.81
CA ASP A 455 9.06 18.48 5.10
C ASP A 455 7.58 18.84 5.07
N ASN A 456 6.85 18.36 6.06
CA ASN A 456 5.49 18.79 6.36
C ASN A 456 5.37 19.18 7.84
N ASN A 457 4.22 19.73 8.24
CA ASN A 457 4.01 20.16 9.62
C ASN A 457 4.25 19.04 10.65
N ARG A 458 3.87 17.80 10.33
CA ARG A 458 4.07 16.65 11.23
C ARG A 458 5.53 16.29 11.40
N SER A 459 6.29 16.24 10.29
CA SER A 459 7.73 15.93 10.34
C SER A 459 8.52 17.02 11.06
N THR A 460 8.20 18.29 10.79
CA THR A 460 8.84 19.44 11.46
C THR A 460 8.57 19.42 12.96
N ARG A 461 7.31 19.22 13.37
CA ARG A 461 6.96 19.15 14.79
C ARG A 461 7.60 17.95 15.49
N LEU A 462 7.58 16.78 14.84
CA LEU A 462 8.17 15.58 15.40
C LEU A 462 9.68 15.74 15.63
N LEU A 463 10.40 16.34 14.66
CA LEU A 463 11.83 16.61 14.81
C LEU A 463 12.08 17.61 15.95
N GLN A 464 11.30 18.70 16.05
CA GLN A 464 11.39 19.65 17.18
C GLN A 464 11.27 18.92 18.52
N LEU A 465 10.25 18.08 18.69
CA LEU A 465 10.04 17.31 19.92
C LEU A 465 11.20 16.35 20.23
N ILE A 466 11.78 15.73 19.20
CA ILE A 466 12.94 14.85 19.36
C ILE A 466 14.18 15.66 19.80
N GLU A 467 14.42 16.83 19.21
CA GLU A 467 15.58 17.66 19.47
C GLU A 467 15.49 18.40 20.83
N GLU A 468 14.28 18.81 21.23
CA GLU A 468 14.02 19.45 22.54
C GLU A 468 14.31 18.51 23.72
N ASN A 469 14.31 17.19 23.51
CA ASN A 469 14.51 16.19 24.54
C ASN A 469 15.84 15.44 24.32
N SER A 470 16.86 15.69 25.15
CA SER A 470 18.14 14.95 25.09
C SER A 470 17.96 13.45 25.35
N ILE A 471 17.10 13.11 26.30
CA ILE A 471 16.67 11.75 26.64
C ILE A 471 15.16 11.65 26.47
N ILE A 472 14.72 10.56 25.88
CA ILE A 472 13.29 10.26 25.64
C ILE A 472 12.97 8.95 26.35
N ASP A 473 12.57 9.06 27.62
CA ASP A 473 12.03 7.93 28.37
C ASP A 473 10.65 7.51 27.84
N TYR A 474 10.09 6.41 28.36
CA TYR A 474 8.80 5.89 27.91
C TYR A 474 7.65 6.88 28.06
N ILE A 475 7.67 7.73 29.10
CA ILE A 475 6.64 8.76 29.33
C ILE A 475 6.74 9.87 28.29
N THR A 476 7.95 10.33 28.02
CA THR A 476 8.24 11.33 26.97
C THR A 476 7.92 10.79 25.58
N PHE A 477 8.27 9.52 25.30
CA PHE A 477 7.89 8.84 24.06
C PHE A 477 6.36 8.87 23.83
N LYS A 478 5.56 8.56 24.87
CA LYS A 478 4.10 8.64 24.76
C LYS A 478 3.61 10.07 24.53
N LYS A 479 4.21 11.06 25.19
CA LYS A 479 3.86 12.47 24.97
C LYS A 479 4.13 12.88 23.52
N ILE A 480 5.28 12.50 22.97
CA ILE A 480 5.63 12.77 21.57
C ILE A 480 4.62 12.10 20.63
N LYS A 481 4.31 10.81 20.87
CA LYS A 481 3.36 10.05 20.03
C LYS A 481 1.96 10.69 19.99
N TYR A 482 1.51 11.27 21.07
CA TYR A 482 0.17 11.85 21.20
C TYR A 482 0.17 13.40 21.13
N ASP A 483 1.28 14.05 20.77
CA ASP A 483 1.32 15.48 20.53
C ASP A 483 0.40 15.85 19.35
N ARG A 484 -0.41 16.88 19.54
CA ARG A 484 -1.38 17.39 18.58
C ARG A 484 -1.11 18.83 18.19
N THR A 485 0.09 19.29 18.44
CA THR A 485 0.51 20.68 18.21
C THR A 485 1.15 20.82 16.83
N LEU A 486 0.76 21.82 16.06
CA LEU A 486 1.42 22.19 14.82
C LEU A 486 2.69 22.99 15.14
N PRO A 487 3.73 22.94 14.28
CA PRO A 487 4.96 23.69 14.53
C PRO A 487 4.77 25.19 14.43
N THR A 488 5.72 25.92 15.01
CA THR A 488 5.87 27.36 14.82
C THR A 488 7.29 27.61 14.28
N PRO A 489 7.44 28.18 13.07
CA PRO A 489 6.41 28.50 12.07
C PRO A 489 5.72 27.29 11.47
N LEU A 490 4.55 27.50 10.84
CA LEU A 490 3.87 26.47 10.05
C LEU A 490 4.71 26.14 8.81
N ALA A 491 4.86 24.84 8.51
CA ALA A 491 5.62 24.34 7.36
C ALA A 491 4.69 24.06 6.17
N TYR A 492 4.36 25.08 5.40
CA TYR A 492 3.64 24.98 4.14
C TYR A 492 4.50 25.53 2.99
N ASN A 493 4.56 24.79 1.89
CA ASN A 493 5.43 25.16 0.77
C ASN A 493 4.74 26.03 -0.30
N PHE A 494 3.41 26.11 -0.30
CA PHE A 494 2.66 26.79 -1.34
C PHE A 494 2.03 28.11 -0.92
N VAL A 495 1.75 28.27 0.37
CA VAL A 495 1.09 29.44 0.95
C VAL A 495 1.78 29.80 2.24
N ASP A 496 2.10 31.06 2.39
CA ASP A 496 2.60 31.56 3.68
C ASP A 496 1.45 31.77 4.67
N PHE A 497 1.00 30.68 5.29
CA PHE A 497 0.02 30.76 6.36
C PHE A 497 0.54 31.48 7.60
N ASN A 498 1.87 31.66 7.74
CA ASN A 498 2.42 32.39 8.87
C ASN A 498 2.09 33.88 8.79
N ALA A 499 1.93 34.42 7.59
CA ALA A 499 1.50 35.81 7.39
C ALA A 499 0.20 36.16 8.10
N LEU A 500 -0.71 35.19 8.33
CA LEU A 500 -1.93 35.41 9.11
C LEU A 500 -1.68 35.91 10.54
N PHE A 501 -0.54 35.51 11.12
CA PHE A 501 -0.20 35.84 12.50
C PHE A 501 0.45 37.22 12.62
N ASP A 502 0.90 37.80 11.50
CA ASP A 502 1.50 39.13 11.39
C ASP A 502 0.50 40.19 10.88
N MET A 503 -0.67 39.78 10.37
CA MET A 503 -1.71 40.70 9.92
C MET A 503 -2.30 41.48 11.09
N LYS A 504 -2.68 42.73 10.86
CA LYS A 504 -3.37 43.55 11.86
C LYS A 504 -4.88 43.36 11.69
N PRO A 505 -5.60 42.82 12.68
CA PRO A 505 -7.03 42.55 12.56
C PRO A 505 -7.84 43.80 12.23
N GLU A 506 -7.46 44.96 12.77
CA GLU A 506 -8.09 46.26 12.53
C GLU A 506 -8.08 46.73 11.07
N ASP A 507 -7.15 46.23 10.25
CA ASP A 507 -7.06 46.52 8.81
C ASP A 507 -8.09 45.72 7.99
N TYR A 508 -8.75 44.72 8.60
CA TYR A 508 -9.70 43.80 7.97
C TYR A 508 -11.02 43.68 8.76
N PRO A 509 -11.83 44.74 8.84
CA PRO A 509 -13.00 44.79 9.75
C PRO A 509 -14.02 43.68 9.50
N ASP A 510 -14.16 43.19 8.24
CA ASP A 510 -15.11 42.15 7.90
C ASP A 510 -14.74 40.77 8.48
N ILE A 511 -13.46 40.53 8.76
CA ILE A 511 -12.91 39.27 9.29
C ILE A 511 -12.13 39.45 10.58
N GLU A 512 -12.15 40.62 11.19
CA GLU A 512 -11.39 40.97 12.40
C GLU A 512 -11.50 39.92 13.49
N LYS A 513 -12.74 39.49 13.81
CA LYS A 513 -12.97 38.49 14.86
C LYS A 513 -12.40 37.12 14.52
N LEU A 514 -12.45 36.72 13.24
CA LEU A 514 -11.90 35.45 12.78
C LEU A 514 -10.38 35.49 12.84
N LEU A 515 -9.79 36.56 12.31
CA LEU A 515 -8.34 36.76 12.28
C LEU A 515 -7.77 36.80 13.71
N THR A 516 -8.37 37.58 14.60
CA THR A 516 -7.99 37.62 16.03
C THR A 516 -8.04 36.23 16.65
N ARG A 517 -9.08 35.44 16.36
CA ARG A 517 -9.23 34.09 16.90
C ARG A 517 -8.15 33.13 16.37
N ILE A 518 -7.78 33.24 15.08
CA ILE A 518 -6.68 32.47 14.50
C ILE A 518 -5.34 32.88 15.13
N GLN A 519 -5.10 34.17 15.33
CA GLN A 519 -3.86 34.66 15.93
C GLN A 519 -3.68 34.25 17.40
N LEU A 520 -4.78 34.12 18.13
CA LEU A 520 -4.78 33.59 19.51
C LEU A 520 -4.75 32.05 19.60
N TRP A 521 -4.66 31.37 18.46
CA TRP A 521 -4.62 29.92 18.46
C TRP A 521 -3.30 29.39 19.04
N ASP A 522 -3.44 28.46 20.00
CA ASP A 522 -2.33 27.79 20.68
C ASP A 522 -1.61 26.73 19.82
N ARG A 523 -1.91 26.67 18.53
CA ARG A 523 -1.44 25.67 17.55
C ARG A 523 -1.86 24.22 17.85
N THR A 524 -2.66 23.95 18.85
CA THR A 524 -3.14 22.59 19.12
C THR A 524 -4.35 22.24 18.26
N ALA A 525 -4.40 20.99 17.80
CA ALA A 525 -5.59 20.40 17.17
C ALA A 525 -6.49 19.74 18.23
N ASP A 526 -6.68 20.41 19.38
CA ASP A 526 -7.53 19.94 20.46
C ASP A 526 -8.99 20.38 20.26
N ALA A 527 -9.94 19.52 20.65
CA ALA A 527 -11.35 19.82 20.56
C ALA A 527 -11.77 21.05 21.37
N TYR A 528 -11.01 21.42 22.40
CA TYR A 528 -11.24 22.58 23.24
C TYR A 528 -10.51 23.85 22.77
N SER A 529 -9.63 23.74 21.77
CA SER A 529 -8.92 24.88 21.19
C SER A 529 -9.85 25.68 20.28
N MET A 530 -10.23 26.89 20.73
CA MET A 530 -11.11 27.75 19.94
C MET A 530 -10.48 28.25 18.64
N GLY A 531 -9.16 28.38 18.59
CA GLY A 531 -8.42 28.75 17.39
C GLY A 531 -8.38 27.62 16.35
N ALA A 532 -8.34 26.37 16.78
CA ALA A 532 -8.25 25.22 15.89
C ALA A 532 -9.44 25.15 14.91
N GLY A 533 -10.68 25.34 15.40
CA GLY A 533 -11.86 25.35 14.52
C GLY A 533 -11.85 26.50 13.51
N ALA A 534 -11.43 27.69 13.93
CA ALA A 534 -11.31 28.84 13.04
C ALA A 534 -10.25 28.62 11.95
N TYR A 535 -9.09 28.09 12.34
CA TYR A 535 -8.02 27.76 11.41
C TYR A 535 -8.42 26.64 10.44
N ALA A 536 -9.07 25.59 10.90
CA ALA A 536 -9.53 24.50 10.05
C ALA A 536 -10.52 24.98 8.98
N VAL A 537 -11.50 25.81 9.34
CA VAL A 537 -12.44 26.39 8.37
C VAL A 537 -11.71 27.26 7.34
N PHE A 538 -10.80 28.10 7.80
CA PHE A 538 -9.97 28.93 6.92
C PHE A 538 -9.14 28.06 5.96
N TYR A 539 -8.50 27.02 6.46
CA TYR A 539 -7.68 26.10 5.70
C TYR A 539 -8.48 25.40 4.58
N TYR A 540 -9.68 24.90 4.89
CA TYR A 540 -10.55 24.29 3.88
C TYR A 540 -11.01 25.27 2.80
N ILE A 541 -11.37 26.50 3.18
CA ILE A 541 -11.80 27.54 2.23
C ILE A 541 -10.65 27.89 1.27
N ILE A 542 -9.43 28.02 1.79
CA ILE A 542 -8.24 28.27 0.97
C ILE A 542 -7.98 27.07 0.05
N GLY A 543 -8.13 25.84 0.54
CA GLY A 543 -8.01 24.63 -0.27
C GLY A 543 -8.95 24.62 -1.47
N GLU A 544 -10.25 24.86 -1.25
CA GLU A 544 -11.24 24.97 -2.33
C GLU A 544 -10.92 26.09 -3.32
N TYR A 545 -10.44 27.23 -2.84
CA TYR A 545 -10.04 28.35 -3.70
C TYR A 545 -8.84 27.96 -4.59
N TYR A 546 -7.82 27.29 -4.03
CA TYR A 546 -6.67 26.83 -4.81
C TYR A 546 -7.04 25.76 -5.84
N ASP A 547 -7.96 24.88 -5.54
CA ASP A 547 -8.46 23.87 -6.48
C ASP A 547 -9.16 24.51 -7.71
N GLN A 548 -9.81 25.64 -7.51
CA GLN A 548 -10.41 26.41 -8.61
C GLN A 548 -9.37 27.07 -9.53
N LEU A 549 -8.14 27.31 -9.07
CA LEU A 549 -7.06 27.88 -9.87
C LEU A 549 -6.42 26.89 -10.85
N GLY A 550 -6.83 25.62 -10.84
CA GLY A 550 -6.43 24.58 -11.78
C GLY A 550 -5.26 23.69 -11.30
N PRO A 551 -4.96 22.63 -12.07
CA PRO A 551 -4.09 21.53 -11.60
C PRO A 551 -2.64 21.92 -11.28
N SER A 552 -2.14 23.04 -11.83
CA SER A 552 -0.78 23.56 -11.55
C SER A 552 -0.66 24.32 -10.23
N LYS A 553 -1.78 24.54 -9.53
CA LYS A 553 -1.87 25.32 -8.30
C LYS A 553 -2.74 24.63 -7.24
N LYS A 554 -2.82 23.30 -7.29
CA LYS A 554 -3.58 22.56 -6.30
C LYS A 554 -2.98 22.75 -4.91
N PHE A 555 -3.87 23.05 -3.98
CA PHE A 555 -3.58 23.08 -2.57
C PHE A 555 -3.32 21.66 -2.06
N ASP A 556 -2.21 21.46 -1.36
CA ASP A 556 -1.91 20.19 -0.72
C ASP A 556 -2.21 20.29 0.78
N PRO A 557 -3.19 19.58 1.31
CA PRO A 557 -3.54 19.64 2.72
C PRO A 557 -2.47 19.04 3.64
N HIS A 558 -1.46 18.36 3.11
CA HIS A 558 -0.37 17.80 3.90
C HIS A 558 0.84 18.72 4.05
N PHE A 559 0.83 19.85 3.36
CA PHE A 559 1.92 20.84 3.42
C PHE A 559 1.65 22.03 4.34
#